data_2ec4b5e1452fc9b3791cf7a873ee69a8
#
_entry.id   2ec4b5e1452fc9b3791cf7a873ee69a8
#
_cell.length_a   1.000
_cell.length_b   1.000
_cell.length_c   1.000
_cell.angle_alpha   90.00
_cell.angle_beta   90.00
_cell.angle_gamma   90.00
#
_symmetry.space_group_name_H-M   'P 1'
#
loop_
_entity.id
_entity.type
_entity.pdbx_description
1 polymer ?
#
loop_
_entity_poly.entity_id
_entity_poly.type
_entity_poly.pdbx_seq_one_letter_code
_entity_poly.pdbx_strand_id
1 'polypeptide(L)'
;MPDDPPSPNPQQVPQEAEDHYYAALDLVAEGQHEQAVAEYRKSLASDPTFTDALHGLSRALQDLNRLDEAIEVSKRISELDPDDVLAHTSLSILYQKKGMVPEAEAEANKARVLGWKRELKKGSG
;
A
#
# COMPACT_ATOMS: atom_id res chain seq x y z
N MET A 1 -28.30 30.53 -5.06
CA MET A 1 -27.20 30.56 -4.90
C MET A 1 -26.65 29.70 -4.05
N PRO A 2 -26.03 29.06 -4.42
CA PRO A 2 -25.64 27.99 -3.72
C PRO A 2 -24.45 28.28 -3.00
N ASP A 3 -24.64 28.40 -1.78
CA ASP A 3 -23.53 28.46 -0.89
C ASP A 3 -23.20 27.09 -0.36
N ASP A 4 -23.76 26.09 -1.01
CA ASP A 4 -23.41 24.73 -0.60
C ASP A 4 -21.96 24.43 -0.97
N PRO A 5 -21.17 23.87 -0.06
CA PRO A 5 -19.82 23.49 -0.42
C PRO A 5 -19.87 22.45 -1.53
N PRO A 6 -18.90 22.43 -2.43
CA PRO A 6 -18.88 21.42 -3.48
C PRO A 6 -18.82 20.03 -2.85
N SER A 7 -19.49 19.08 -3.48
CA SER A 7 -19.43 17.70 -3.03
C SER A 7 -17.98 17.24 -3.02
N PRO A 8 -17.54 16.51 -1.99
CA PRO A 8 -16.17 16.03 -1.97
C PRO A 8 -15.90 15.16 -3.18
N ASN A 9 -14.77 15.38 -3.82
CA ASN A 9 -14.33 14.55 -4.91
C ASN A 9 -14.03 13.17 -4.34
N PRO A 10 -14.71 12.11 -4.79
CA PRO A 10 -14.47 10.77 -4.23
C PRO A 10 -13.04 10.27 -4.41
N GLN A 11 -12.27 10.89 -5.32
CA GLN A 11 -10.88 10.52 -5.52
C GLN A 11 -9.92 11.38 -4.70
N GLN A 12 -10.45 12.39 -4.04
CA GLN A 12 -9.63 13.30 -3.26
C GLN A 12 -9.42 12.74 -1.85
N VAL A 13 -8.15 12.66 -1.45
CA VAL A 13 -7.81 12.17 -0.13
C VAL A 13 -8.15 13.26 0.90
N PRO A 14 -8.84 12.92 1.99
CA PRO A 14 -9.10 13.89 3.05
C PRO A 14 -7.80 14.45 3.62
N GLN A 15 -7.82 15.74 3.96
CA GLN A 15 -6.64 16.41 4.50
C GLN A 15 -6.10 15.71 5.75
N GLU A 16 -6.99 15.25 6.62
CA GLU A 16 -6.59 14.56 7.83
C GLU A 16 -5.79 13.28 7.51
N ALA A 17 -6.21 12.54 6.47
CA ALA A 17 -5.49 11.34 6.06
C ALA A 17 -4.10 11.70 5.55
N GLU A 18 -3.99 12.78 4.76
CA GLU A 18 -2.69 13.24 4.27
C GLU A 18 -1.78 13.70 5.40
N ASP A 19 -2.33 14.42 6.37
CA ASP A 19 -1.54 14.92 7.50
C ASP A 19 -0.88 13.78 8.27
N HIS A 20 -1.65 12.73 8.57
CA HIS A 20 -1.10 11.57 9.26
C HIS A 20 -0.12 10.79 8.39
N TYR A 21 -0.37 10.73 7.09
CA TYR A 21 0.54 10.09 6.16
C TYR A 21 1.89 10.79 6.15
N TYR A 22 1.92 12.12 6.06
CA TYR A 22 3.19 12.86 6.08
C TYR A 22 3.89 12.76 7.43
N ALA A 23 3.13 12.75 8.53
CA ALA A 23 3.71 12.52 9.85
C ALA A 23 4.39 11.15 9.93
N ALA A 24 3.76 10.14 9.32
CA ALA A 24 4.34 8.80 9.27
C ALA A 24 5.64 8.78 8.47
N LEU A 25 5.67 9.49 7.33
CA LEU A 25 6.89 9.56 6.51
C LEU A 25 8.06 10.17 7.28
N ASP A 26 7.79 11.22 8.06
CA ASP A 26 8.83 11.84 8.89
C ASP A 26 9.36 10.85 9.92
N LEU A 27 8.46 10.08 10.53
CA LEU A 27 8.85 9.09 11.53
C LEU A 27 9.68 7.96 10.91
N VAL A 28 9.31 7.53 9.69
CA VAL A 28 10.10 6.53 8.97
C VAL A 28 11.51 7.06 8.72
N ALA A 29 11.63 8.33 8.32
CA ALA A 29 12.93 8.94 8.06
C ALA A 29 13.80 8.98 9.31
N GLU A 30 13.17 9.06 10.48
CA GLU A 30 13.87 9.05 11.77
C GLU A 30 14.09 7.64 12.31
N GLY A 31 13.66 6.61 11.59
CA GLY A 31 13.81 5.23 12.03
C GLY A 31 12.79 4.79 13.08
N GLN A 32 11.76 5.60 13.32
CA GLN A 32 10.76 5.30 14.35
C GLN A 32 9.59 4.55 13.74
N HIS A 33 9.82 3.29 13.38
CA HIS A 33 8.85 2.49 12.63
C HIS A 33 7.57 2.18 13.42
N GLU A 34 7.66 1.93 14.73
CA GLU A 34 6.46 1.67 15.52
C GLU A 34 5.52 2.86 15.54
N GLN A 35 6.09 4.06 15.71
CA GLN A 35 5.30 5.28 15.72
C GLN A 35 4.74 5.58 14.33
N ALA A 36 5.52 5.26 13.28
CA ALA A 36 5.05 5.43 11.91
C ALA A 36 3.84 4.55 11.63
N VAL A 37 3.86 3.29 12.11
CA VAL A 37 2.71 2.39 11.97
C VAL A 37 1.47 3.04 12.57
N ALA A 38 1.58 3.62 13.75
CA ALA A 38 0.44 4.28 14.41
C ALA A 38 -0.10 5.42 13.56
N GLU A 39 0.78 6.24 12.98
CA GLU A 39 0.35 7.36 12.14
C GLU A 39 -0.27 6.89 10.83
N TYR A 40 0.30 5.86 10.19
CA TYR A 40 -0.33 5.27 9.00
C TYR A 40 -1.73 4.75 9.31
N ARG A 41 -1.92 4.13 10.47
CA ARG A 41 -3.24 3.62 10.84
C ARG A 41 -4.24 4.74 11.06
N LYS A 42 -3.80 5.87 11.60
CA LYS A 42 -4.66 7.06 11.72
C LYS A 42 -5.03 7.61 10.34
N SER A 43 -4.08 7.63 9.42
CA SER A 43 -4.33 8.02 8.05
C SER A 43 -5.41 7.15 7.43
N LEU A 44 -5.30 5.84 7.62
CA LEU A 44 -6.24 4.87 7.07
C LEU A 44 -7.59 4.86 7.78
N ALA A 45 -7.65 5.31 9.03
CA ALA A 45 -8.92 5.51 9.71
C ALA A 45 -9.70 6.66 9.06
N SER A 46 -8.99 7.67 8.56
CA SER A 46 -9.62 8.78 7.85
C SER A 46 -9.97 8.39 6.41
N ASP A 47 -9.10 7.62 5.74
CA ASP A 47 -9.36 7.15 4.37
C ASP A 47 -8.85 5.72 4.20
N PRO A 48 -9.72 4.71 4.37
CA PRO A 48 -9.30 3.32 4.28
C PRO A 48 -8.77 2.88 2.90
N THR A 49 -9.01 3.68 1.86
CA THR A 49 -8.57 3.35 0.51
C THR A 49 -7.35 4.16 0.06
N PHE A 50 -6.72 4.87 0.98
CA PHE A 50 -5.53 5.66 0.67
C PHE A 50 -4.34 4.72 0.44
N THR A 51 -4.10 4.35 -0.82
CA THR A 51 -3.12 3.33 -1.17
C THR A 51 -1.70 3.71 -0.79
N ASP A 52 -1.34 4.97 -0.87
CA ASP A 52 0.01 5.40 -0.45
C ASP A 52 0.26 5.05 1.02
N ALA A 53 -0.75 5.28 1.88
CA ALA A 53 -0.64 4.94 3.29
C ALA A 53 -0.61 3.43 3.51
N LEU A 54 -1.37 2.66 2.71
CA LEU A 54 -1.33 1.21 2.78
C LEU A 54 0.06 0.67 2.43
N HIS A 55 0.68 1.20 1.36
CA HIS A 55 2.03 0.81 0.98
C HIS A 55 3.04 1.18 2.07
N GLY A 56 2.91 2.38 2.63
CA GLY A 56 3.77 2.82 3.72
C GLY A 56 3.65 1.93 4.95
N LEU A 57 2.41 1.59 5.31
CA LEU A 57 2.14 0.71 6.45
C LEU A 57 2.74 -0.68 6.23
N SER A 58 2.53 -1.26 5.05
CA SER A 58 3.10 -2.56 4.71
C SER A 58 4.61 -2.55 4.87
N ARG A 59 5.27 -1.51 4.37
CA ARG A 59 6.73 -1.42 4.46
C ARG A 59 7.21 -1.27 5.90
N ALA A 60 6.54 -0.42 6.68
CA ALA A 60 6.91 -0.23 8.08
C ALA A 60 6.74 -1.54 8.89
N LEU A 61 5.67 -2.28 8.61
CA LEU A 61 5.43 -3.58 9.25
C LEU A 61 6.50 -4.60 8.85
N GLN A 62 6.94 -4.56 7.59
CA GLN A 62 8.03 -5.41 7.13
C GLN A 62 9.34 -5.08 7.87
N ASP A 63 9.63 -3.79 8.02
CA ASP A 63 10.84 -3.35 8.71
C ASP A 63 10.83 -3.78 10.18
N LEU A 64 9.65 -3.92 10.76
CA LEU A 64 9.48 -4.42 12.13
C LEU A 64 9.37 -5.94 12.20
N ASN A 65 9.48 -6.61 11.07
CA ASN A 65 9.34 -8.07 10.95
C ASN A 65 7.95 -8.57 11.41
N ARG A 66 6.93 -7.72 11.28
CA ARG A 66 5.55 -8.09 11.58
C ARG A 66 4.91 -8.58 10.30
N LEU A 67 5.29 -9.80 9.91
CA LEU A 67 5.01 -10.31 8.57
C LEU A 67 3.54 -10.58 8.30
N ASP A 68 2.81 -11.15 9.26
CA ASP A 68 1.39 -11.47 9.07
C ASP A 68 0.56 -10.20 8.84
N GLU A 69 0.84 -9.16 9.63
CA GLU A 69 0.15 -7.88 9.46
C GLU A 69 0.48 -7.25 8.13
N ALA A 70 1.76 -7.32 7.71
CA ALA A 70 2.19 -6.79 6.43
C ALA A 70 1.50 -7.52 5.26
N ILE A 71 1.31 -8.84 5.39
CA ILE A 71 0.58 -9.62 4.38
C ILE A 71 -0.87 -9.15 4.27
N GLU A 72 -1.53 -8.95 5.41
CA GLU A 72 -2.92 -8.48 5.43
C GLU A 72 -3.05 -7.14 4.69
N VAL A 73 -2.14 -6.21 4.98
CA VAL A 73 -2.16 -4.89 4.35
C VAL A 73 -1.90 -4.99 2.85
N SER A 74 -0.93 -5.80 2.44
CA SER A 74 -0.59 -5.98 1.02
C SER A 74 -1.73 -6.65 0.26
N LYS A 75 -2.44 -7.59 0.89
CA LYS A 75 -3.65 -8.17 0.30
C LYS A 75 -4.71 -7.12 0.09
N ARG A 76 -4.88 -6.23 1.04
CA ARG A 76 -5.86 -5.15 0.92
C ARG A 76 -5.56 -4.28 -0.29
N ILE A 77 -4.28 -3.97 -0.52
CA ILE A 77 -3.88 -3.19 -1.69
C ILE A 77 -4.28 -3.93 -2.97
N SER A 78 -4.01 -5.23 -3.05
CA SER A 78 -4.34 -6.00 -4.25
C SER A 78 -5.84 -6.16 -4.45
N GLU A 79 -6.63 -6.10 -3.38
CA GLU A 79 -8.09 -6.09 -3.50
C GLU A 79 -8.60 -4.77 -4.07
N LEU A 80 -7.99 -3.66 -3.65
CA LEU A 80 -8.35 -2.33 -4.15
C LEU A 80 -7.89 -2.11 -5.57
N ASP A 81 -6.72 -2.64 -5.92
CA ASP A 81 -6.16 -2.53 -7.26
C ASP A 81 -5.45 -3.84 -7.62
N PRO A 82 -6.14 -4.76 -8.30
CA PRO A 82 -5.53 -6.04 -8.67
C PRO A 82 -4.31 -5.91 -9.59
N ASP A 83 -4.15 -4.76 -10.25
CA ASP A 83 -3.03 -4.53 -11.14
C ASP A 83 -1.86 -3.81 -10.47
N ASP A 84 -1.90 -3.65 -9.15
CA ASP A 84 -0.80 -3.03 -8.42
C ASP A 84 0.37 -4.01 -8.33
N VAL A 85 1.37 -3.79 -9.16
CA VAL A 85 2.55 -4.67 -9.23
C VAL A 85 3.29 -4.70 -7.90
N LEU A 86 3.37 -3.55 -7.23
CA LEU A 86 4.10 -3.46 -5.97
C LEU A 86 3.45 -4.29 -4.87
N ALA A 87 2.12 -4.37 -4.85
CA ALA A 87 1.42 -5.21 -3.88
C ALA A 87 1.77 -6.68 -4.06
N HIS A 88 1.79 -7.16 -5.30
CA HIS A 88 2.12 -8.55 -5.59
C HIS A 88 3.59 -8.85 -5.28
N THR A 89 4.48 -7.90 -5.58
CA THR A 89 5.90 -8.04 -5.25
C THR A 89 6.09 -8.12 -3.73
N SER A 90 5.42 -7.26 -2.99
CA SER A 90 5.50 -7.29 -1.53
C SER A 90 4.99 -8.61 -0.96
N LEU A 91 3.86 -9.09 -1.48
CA LEU A 91 3.31 -10.38 -1.04
C LEU A 91 4.27 -11.52 -1.33
N SER A 92 4.89 -11.52 -2.50
CA SER A 92 5.87 -12.55 -2.84
C SER A 92 7.02 -12.59 -1.83
N ILE A 93 7.58 -11.41 -1.53
CA ILE A 93 8.68 -11.30 -0.57
C ILE A 93 8.25 -11.77 0.82
N LEU A 94 7.07 -11.34 1.26
CA LEU A 94 6.55 -11.67 2.58
C LEU A 94 6.27 -13.17 2.73
N TYR A 95 5.65 -13.78 1.72
CA TYR A 95 5.41 -15.23 1.73
C TYR A 95 6.73 -16.00 1.74
N GLN A 96 7.73 -15.51 1.00
CA GLN A 96 9.03 -16.15 0.98
C GLN A 96 9.68 -16.12 2.36
N LYS A 97 9.59 -14.99 3.05
CA LYS A 97 10.13 -14.86 4.40
C LYS A 97 9.44 -15.79 5.39
N LYS A 98 8.19 -16.15 5.13
CA LYS A 98 7.44 -17.09 5.97
C LYS A 98 7.63 -18.54 5.51
N GLY A 99 8.40 -18.80 4.47
CA GLY A 99 8.60 -20.14 3.96
C GLY A 99 7.44 -20.65 3.13
N MET A 100 6.50 -19.79 2.74
CA MET A 100 5.33 -20.15 1.95
C MET A 100 5.66 -20.03 0.46
N VAL A 101 6.47 -20.98 -0.03
CA VAL A 101 7.04 -20.91 -1.37
C VAL A 101 5.99 -20.93 -2.49
N PRO A 102 4.98 -21.83 -2.48
CA PRO A 102 3.98 -21.80 -3.55
C PRO A 102 3.24 -20.47 -3.65
N GLU A 103 2.86 -19.88 -2.51
CA GLU A 103 2.17 -18.61 -2.46
C GLU A 103 3.09 -17.49 -2.96
N ALA A 104 4.37 -17.54 -2.57
CA ALA A 104 5.34 -16.55 -3.01
C ALA A 104 5.52 -16.58 -4.52
N GLU A 105 5.62 -17.78 -5.09
CA GLU A 105 5.77 -17.95 -6.54
C GLU A 105 4.54 -17.46 -7.30
N ALA A 106 3.35 -17.75 -6.78
CA ALA A 106 2.12 -17.30 -7.41
C ALA A 106 2.07 -15.77 -7.49
N GLU A 107 2.44 -15.10 -6.41
CA GLU A 107 2.44 -13.63 -6.40
C GLU A 107 3.54 -13.05 -7.28
N ALA A 108 4.72 -13.67 -7.30
CA ALA A 108 5.81 -13.25 -8.17
C ALA A 108 5.41 -13.37 -9.64
N ASN A 109 4.68 -14.42 -10.00
CA ASN A 109 4.19 -14.60 -11.36
C ASN A 109 3.18 -13.52 -11.74
N LYS A 110 2.28 -13.16 -10.82
CA LYS A 110 1.34 -12.08 -11.06
C LYS A 110 2.07 -10.76 -11.33
N ALA A 111 3.07 -10.46 -10.50
CA ALA A 111 3.85 -9.25 -10.66
C ALA A 111 4.56 -9.21 -12.02
N ARG A 112 5.14 -10.34 -12.42
CA ARG A 112 5.87 -10.44 -13.69
C ARG A 112 4.94 -10.25 -14.88
N VAL A 113 3.77 -10.90 -14.85
CA VAL A 113 2.80 -10.80 -15.93
C VAL A 113 2.29 -9.36 -16.05
N LEU A 114 1.98 -8.72 -14.92
CA LEU A 114 1.51 -7.34 -14.94
C LEU A 114 2.59 -6.37 -15.44
N GLY A 115 3.83 -6.60 -15.03
CA GLY A 115 4.95 -5.80 -15.53
C GLY A 115 5.13 -5.96 -17.04
N TRP A 116 5.01 -7.18 -17.52
CA TRP A 116 5.12 -7.48 -18.95
C TRP A 116 4.00 -6.81 -19.73
N LYS A 117 2.76 -6.91 -19.25
CA LYS A 117 1.62 -6.25 -19.90
C LYS A 117 1.83 -4.73 -20.00
N ARG A 118 2.40 -4.15 -18.95
CA ARG A 118 2.69 -2.71 -18.94
C ARG A 118 3.73 -2.35 -20.00
N GLU A 119 4.76 -3.18 -20.16
CA GLU A 119 5.78 -2.95 -21.18
C GLU A 119 5.22 -3.09 -22.59
N LEU A 120 4.37 -4.10 -22.84
CA LEU A 120 3.73 -4.28 -24.13
C LEU A 120 2.84 -3.06 -24.46
N LYS A 121 2.14 -2.54 -23.46
CA LYS A 121 1.28 -1.39 -23.67
C LYS A 121 2.09 -0.15 -24.04
N LYS A 122 3.26 0.03 -23.44
CA LYS A 122 4.17 1.11 -23.79
C LYS A 122 4.71 0.96 -25.21
N GLY A 123 5.06 -0.29 -25.57
CA GLY A 123 5.63 -0.57 -26.89
C GLY A 123 4.64 -0.38 -28.03
N SER A 124 3.33 -0.48 -27.75
CA SER A 124 2.33 -0.33 -28.81
C SER A 124 1.78 1.09 -28.89
N GLY A 125 2.20 1.95 -27.99
CA GLY A 125 1.76 3.34 -28.00
C GLY A 125 2.65 4.21 -28.77
#